data_a7e792b17f07384af279cd9a50135724
#
_entry.id   a7e792b17f07384af279cd9a50135724
#
_cell.length_a   1.000
_cell.length_b   1.000
_cell.length_c   1.000
_cell.angle_alpha   90.00
_cell.angle_beta   90.00
_cell.angle_gamma   90.00
#
_symmetry.space_group_name_H-M   'P 1'
#
loop_
_entity.id
_entity.type
_entity.pdbx_description
1 polymer ?
#
loop_
_entity_poly.entity_id
_entity_poly.type
_entity_poly.pdbx_seq_one_letter_code
_entity_poly.pdbx_strand_id
1 'polypeptide(L)'
;MKVKFTNFPKEFKVLKKELFKKFNTICLKGEYVLGKELKDFEKNIQKFLKVKHALGVGNWTEGTIMVLKALGYSKGDEIITVSNSFIATCGAIAYEGLVPKLVDVGQDLNIDVNEVKKKITKKTKAIMPVHLSGIPSDLDKLKKICKKENLDLIEDAAHAFGTKYKNNYIGAIGDVGIFSLHPRKSFHVLGDGGLIVTNNTSLYKKILLLRNHGLKNRDESLLWGTNSRLDNLQAGFGNLMLKKISSWNTKQLKIAKKYSKNLSKKVKSPIYNLKISNPTFHQYIIRTKFRDELKKFLHQNKIDTAIHYPIPIHK
;
A
#
# COMPACT_ATOMS: atom_id res chain seq x y z
N MET A 1 -5.53 -3.31 -31.89
CA MET A 1 -6.02 -3.53 -30.50
C MET A 1 -5.42 -2.46 -29.62
N LYS A 2 -6.19 -1.82 -28.71
CA LYS A 2 -5.66 -0.84 -27.76
C LYS A 2 -5.23 -1.54 -26.47
N VAL A 3 -3.99 -1.35 -26.03
CA VAL A 3 -3.50 -1.80 -24.73
C VAL A 3 -3.71 -0.68 -23.72
N LYS A 4 -4.71 -0.83 -22.86
CA LYS A 4 -5.05 0.16 -21.82
C LYS A 4 -4.12 0.01 -20.63
N PHE A 5 -3.76 1.13 -19.99
CA PHE A 5 -3.01 1.11 -18.72
C PHE A 5 -3.82 0.44 -17.60
N THR A 6 -5.14 0.68 -17.56
CA THR A 6 -6.09 0.02 -16.65
C THR A 6 -7.39 -0.29 -17.42
N ASN A 7 -7.99 -1.46 -17.18
CA ASN A 7 -9.20 -1.88 -17.89
C ASN A 7 -10.30 -2.38 -16.93
N PHE A 8 -10.83 -1.48 -16.11
CA PHE A 8 -11.91 -1.78 -15.16
C PHE A 8 -13.15 -2.44 -15.78
N PRO A 9 -13.65 -2.02 -16.99
CA PRO A 9 -14.78 -2.72 -17.60
C PRO A 9 -14.54 -4.20 -17.87
N LYS A 10 -13.31 -4.59 -18.24
CA LYS A 10 -12.97 -6.00 -18.45
C LYS A 10 -12.95 -6.78 -17.14
N GLU A 11 -12.42 -6.17 -16.09
CA GLU A 11 -12.41 -6.76 -14.75
C GLU A 11 -13.82 -6.92 -14.19
N PHE A 12 -14.66 -5.88 -14.30
CA PHE A 12 -16.05 -5.92 -13.89
C PHE A 12 -16.80 -7.07 -14.57
N LYS A 13 -16.60 -7.31 -15.86
CA LYS A 13 -17.25 -8.43 -16.58
C LYS A 13 -16.97 -9.77 -15.92
N VAL A 14 -15.76 -9.97 -15.39
CA VAL A 14 -15.36 -11.22 -14.71
C VAL A 14 -16.06 -11.39 -13.37
N LEU A 15 -16.28 -10.30 -12.65
CA LEU A 15 -16.84 -10.31 -11.29
C LEU A 15 -18.34 -10.02 -11.23
N LYS A 16 -18.94 -9.60 -12.32
CA LYS A 16 -20.31 -9.07 -12.39
C LYS A 16 -21.32 -9.90 -11.61
N LYS A 17 -21.43 -11.20 -11.90
CA LYS A 17 -22.43 -12.08 -11.26
C LYS A 17 -22.25 -12.17 -9.75
N GLU A 18 -21.02 -12.39 -9.30
CA GLU A 18 -20.70 -12.51 -7.88
C GLU A 18 -20.90 -11.17 -7.16
N LEU A 19 -20.55 -10.06 -7.83
CA LEU A 19 -20.70 -8.71 -7.30
C LEU A 19 -22.18 -8.34 -7.09
N PHE A 20 -23.04 -8.54 -8.08
CA PHE A 20 -24.46 -8.25 -7.94
C PHE A 20 -25.11 -9.10 -6.86
N LYS A 21 -24.76 -10.40 -6.77
CA LYS A 21 -25.24 -11.25 -5.68
C LYS A 21 -24.83 -10.71 -4.32
N LYS A 22 -23.57 -10.27 -4.16
CA LYS A 22 -23.04 -9.71 -2.91
C LYS A 22 -23.73 -8.39 -2.58
N PHE A 23 -23.85 -7.48 -3.55
CA PHE A 23 -24.56 -6.20 -3.42
C PHE A 23 -25.98 -6.41 -2.89
N ASN A 24 -26.75 -7.26 -3.58
CA ASN A 24 -28.13 -7.56 -3.18
C ASN A 24 -28.21 -8.12 -1.74
N THR A 25 -27.31 -9.04 -1.37
CA THR A 25 -27.26 -9.61 -0.03
C THR A 25 -27.03 -8.56 1.05
N ILE A 26 -26.13 -7.60 0.80
CA ILE A 26 -25.80 -6.53 1.75
C ILE A 26 -26.97 -5.55 1.86
N CYS A 27 -27.55 -5.13 0.72
CA CYS A 27 -28.66 -4.18 0.69
C CYS A 27 -29.92 -4.73 1.37
N LEU A 28 -30.24 -6.00 1.15
CA LEU A 28 -31.38 -6.63 1.83
C LEU A 28 -31.23 -6.72 3.36
N LYS A 29 -29.99 -6.73 3.86
CA LYS A 29 -29.73 -6.71 5.31
C LYS A 29 -29.69 -5.33 5.92
N GLY A 30 -29.48 -4.29 5.09
CA GLY A 30 -29.36 -2.91 5.57
C GLY A 30 -28.12 -2.62 6.43
N GLU A 31 -27.13 -3.50 6.46
CA GLU A 31 -25.89 -3.32 7.22
C GLU A 31 -24.83 -2.66 6.35
N TYR A 32 -24.74 -1.34 6.33
CA TYR A 32 -23.81 -0.62 5.44
C TYR A 32 -22.49 -0.25 6.11
N VAL A 33 -22.45 -0.09 7.44
CA VAL A 33 -21.29 0.41 8.19
C VAL A 33 -20.97 -0.52 9.36
N LEU A 34 -19.68 -0.87 9.54
CA LEU A 34 -19.16 -1.71 10.63
C LEU A 34 -19.87 -3.07 10.79
N GLY A 35 -20.47 -3.59 9.73
CA GLY A 35 -21.25 -4.82 9.74
C GLY A 35 -20.43 -6.07 9.47
N LYS A 36 -21.16 -7.13 9.14
CA LYS A 36 -20.59 -8.47 8.96
C LYS A 36 -19.54 -8.55 7.85
N GLU A 37 -19.76 -7.89 6.71
CA GLU A 37 -18.84 -7.98 5.55
C GLU A 37 -17.46 -7.39 5.88
N LEU A 38 -17.41 -6.31 6.65
CA LEU A 38 -16.15 -5.73 7.11
C LEU A 38 -15.43 -6.67 8.09
N LYS A 39 -16.15 -7.23 9.06
CA LYS A 39 -15.58 -8.18 10.02
C LYS A 39 -15.00 -9.43 9.32
N ASP A 40 -15.73 -9.97 8.34
CA ASP A 40 -15.27 -11.09 7.53
C ASP A 40 -14.06 -10.72 6.68
N PHE A 41 -14.05 -9.51 6.09
CA PHE A 41 -12.93 -9.00 5.31
C PHE A 41 -11.66 -8.89 6.17
N GLU A 42 -11.73 -8.23 7.30
CA GLU A 42 -10.60 -8.07 8.23
C GLU A 42 -10.05 -9.45 8.67
N LYS A 43 -10.93 -10.39 9.01
CA LYS A 43 -10.54 -11.78 9.38
C LYS A 43 -9.89 -12.54 8.21
N ASN A 44 -10.39 -12.37 6.99
CA ASN A 44 -9.82 -13.01 5.80
C ASN A 44 -8.45 -12.42 5.45
N ILE A 45 -8.27 -11.10 5.62
CA ILE A 45 -6.97 -10.44 5.47
C ILE A 45 -5.96 -10.95 6.51
N GLN A 46 -6.37 -11.07 7.79
CA GLN A 46 -5.50 -11.63 8.84
C GLN A 46 -4.98 -13.00 8.45
N LYS A 47 -5.85 -13.88 7.95
CA LYS A 47 -5.48 -15.22 7.49
C LYS A 47 -4.55 -15.17 6.27
N PHE A 48 -4.87 -14.32 5.30
CA PHE A 48 -4.10 -14.21 4.05
C PHE A 48 -2.69 -13.68 4.29
N LEU A 49 -2.55 -12.59 5.04
CA LEU A 49 -1.26 -11.95 5.34
C LEU A 49 -0.54 -12.57 6.55
N LYS A 50 -1.18 -13.48 7.29
CA LYS A 50 -0.65 -14.12 8.50
C LYS A 50 -0.29 -13.10 9.58
N VAL A 51 -1.18 -12.15 9.83
CA VAL A 51 -1.05 -11.11 10.86
C VAL A 51 -2.11 -11.28 11.95
N LYS A 52 -1.84 -10.76 13.16
CA LYS A 52 -2.79 -10.81 14.27
C LYS A 52 -3.99 -9.90 14.04
N HIS A 53 -3.77 -8.72 13.46
CA HIS A 53 -4.79 -7.69 13.35
C HIS A 53 -4.81 -7.08 11.95
N ALA A 54 -6.01 -6.81 11.46
CA ALA A 54 -6.27 -6.07 10.22
C ALA A 54 -7.48 -5.14 10.46
N LEU A 55 -7.41 -3.92 9.93
CA LEU A 55 -8.45 -2.90 10.04
C LEU A 55 -8.73 -2.28 8.68
N GLY A 56 -9.96 -2.38 8.19
CA GLY A 56 -10.43 -1.65 7.02
C GLY A 56 -10.72 -0.18 7.38
N VAL A 57 -10.20 0.75 6.60
CA VAL A 57 -10.31 2.20 6.80
C VAL A 57 -10.74 2.90 5.51
N GLY A 58 -11.15 4.16 5.60
CA GLY A 58 -11.67 4.93 4.47
C GLY A 58 -10.70 5.06 3.30
N ASN A 59 -9.41 5.28 3.56
CA ASN A 59 -8.35 5.32 2.55
C ASN A 59 -6.96 5.16 3.19
N TRP A 60 -5.93 5.04 2.35
CA TRP A 60 -4.54 4.89 2.79
C TRP A 60 -4.05 6.10 3.59
N THR A 61 -4.39 7.31 3.15
CA THR A 61 -3.92 8.57 3.77
C THR A 61 -4.43 8.70 5.20
N GLU A 62 -5.73 8.54 5.41
CA GLU A 62 -6.34 8.53 6.76
C GLU A 62 -5.81 7.38 7.61
N GLY A 63 -5.62 6.19 7.00
CA GLY A 63 -5.01 5.05 7.68
C GLY A 63 -3.61 5.38 8.20
N THR A 64 -2.78 6.07 7.40
CA THR A 64 -1.44 6.49 7.80
C THR A 64 -1.49 7.55 8.89
N ILE A 65 -2.35 8.56 8.77
CA ILE A 65 -2.57 9.59 9.80
C ILE A 65 -2.94 8.92 11.14
N MET A 66 -3.91 7.99 11.14
CA MET A 66 -4.30 7.28 12.36
C MET A 66 -3.16 6.42 12.95
N VAL A 67 -2.34 5.78 12.13
CA VAL A 67 -1.17 5.04 12.58
C VAL A 67 -0.18 5.96 13.27
N LEU A 68 0.19 7.09 12.65
CA LEU A 68 1.12 8.07 13.21
C LEU A 68 0.61 8.65 14.53
N LYS A 69 -0.67 9.00 14.58
CA LYS A 69 -1.33 9.47 15.82
C LYS A 69 -1.34 8.39 16.92
N ALA A 70 -1.62 7.14 16.57
CA ALA A 70 -1.65 6.04 17.54
C ALA A 70 -0.26 5.69 18.10
N LEU A 71 0.81 5.88 17.30
CA LEU A 71 2.20 5.72 17.73
C LEU A 71 2.62 6.80 18.73
N GLY A 72 1.93 7.95 18.74
CA GLY A 72 2.10 8.97 19.77
C GLY A 72 3.32 9.85 19.57
N TYR A 73 3.75 10.07 18.33
CA TYR A 73 4.84 10.99 18.03
C TYR A 73 4.46 12.43 18.29
N SER A 74 5.44 13.26 18.60
CA SER A 74 5.28 14.67 18.90
C SER A 74 5.48 15.55 17.66
N LYS A 75 4.85 16.72 17.65
CA LYS A 75 5.05 17.71 16.58
C LYS A 75 6.55 18.00 16.40
N GLY A 76 7.03 17.92 15.15
CA GLY A 76 8.43 18.12 14.80
C GLY A 76 9.29 16.86 14.86
N ASP A 77 8.76 15.70 15.31
CA ASP A 77 9.42 14.42 15.15
C ASP A 77 9.56 14.07 13.66
N GLU A 78 10.64 13.37 13.30
CA GLU A 78 11.00 13.09 11.92
C GLU A 78 10.66 11.66 11.52
N ILE A 79 10.09 11.51 10.32
CA ILE A 79 9.85 10.20 9.66
C ILE A 79 10.68 10.16 8.39
N ILE A 80 11.61 9.22 8.30
CA ILE A 80 12.44 9.05 7.10
C ILE A 80 11.63 8.28 6.05
N THR A 81 11.51 8.86 4.85
CA THR A 81 10.84 8.23 3.70
C THR A 81 11.50 8.65 2.39
N VAL A 82 10.96 8.23 1.24
CA VAL A 82 11.54 8.47 -0.09
C VAL A 82 10.95 9.70 -0.76
N SER A 83 11.76 10.34 -1.62
CA SER A 83 11.31 11.44 -2.49
C SER A 83 10.53 10.94 -3.73
N ASN A 84 10.71 9.68 -4.13
CA ASN A 84 10.07 9.07 -5.29
C ASN A 84 8.85 8.23 -4.87
N SER A 85 7.79 8.91 -4.43
CA SER A 85 6.52 8.32 -4.05
C SER A 85 5.35 9.20 -4.46
N PHE A 86 4.13 8.75 -4.19
CA PHE A 86 2.94 9.60 -4.30
C PHE A 86 2.92 10.60 -3.15
N ILE A 87 2.43 11.82 -3.43
CA ILE A 87 2.45 12.93 -2.46
C ILE A 87 1.80 12.60 -1.11
N ALA A 88 0.84 11.67 -1.08
CA ALA A 88 0.16 11.26 0.14
C ALA A 88 1.11 10.72 1.22
N THR A 89 2.24 10.09 0.84
CA THR A 89 3.24 9.59 1.79
C THR A 89 3.76 10.72 2.68
N CYS A 90 4.18 11.84 2.10
CA CYS A 90 4.61 13.02 2.86
C CYS A 90 3.43 13.81 3.44
N GLY A 91 2.32 13.88 2.70
CA GLY A 91 1.12 14.60 3.13
C GLY A 91 0.56 14.06 4.44
N ALA A 92 0.49 12.74 4.62
CA ALA A 92 0.02 12.13 5.86
C ALA A 92 0.96 12.40 7.05
N ILE A 93 2.29 12.41 6.82
CA ILE A 93 3.29 12.74 7.83
C ILE A 93 3.13 14.21 8.26
N ALA A 94 3.06 15.12 7.28
CA ALA A 94 2.96 16.55 7.54
C ALA A 94 1.62 16.92 8.20
N TYR A 95 0.54 16.22 7.88
CA TYR A 95 -0.79 16.45 8.48
C TYR A 95 -0.79 16.27 10.00
N GLU A 96 -0.04 15.30 10.52
CA GLU A 96 0.16 15.08 11.96
C GLU A 96 1.20 16.04 12.60
N GLY A 97 1.69 17.04 11.86
CA GLY A 97 2.69 17.98 12.35
C GLY A 97 4.10 17.39 12.44
N LEU A 98 4.32 16.22 11.85
CA LEU A 98 5.60 15.54 11.77
C LEU A 98 6.40 16.03 10.56
N VAL A 99 7.69 15.78 10.54
CA VAL A 99 8.60 16.21 9.46
C VAL A 99 8.96 15.03 8.56
N PRO A 100 8.52 15.01 7.29
CA PRO A 100 8.96 14.00 6.34
C PRO A 100 10.43 14.27 5.97
N LYS A 101 11.32 13.37 6.37
CA LYS A 101 12.77 13.43 6.08
C LYS A 101 13.04 12.62 4.82
N LEU A 102 13.23 13.29 3.70
CA LEU A 102 13.38 12.62 2.41
C LEU A 102 14.80 12.12 2.19
N VAL A 103 14.88 10.89 1.68
CA VAL A 103 16.11 10.28 1.16
C VAL A 103 15.91 9.86 -0.30
N ASP A 104 17.03 9.65 -0.99
CA ASP A 104 16.99 9.17 -2.36
C ASP A 104 16.69 7.66 -2.43
N VAL A 105 16.45 7.18 -3.63
CA VAL A 105 16.17 5.77 -3.95
C VAL A 105 17.38 5.09 -4.57
N GLY A 106 17.52 3.82 -4.32
CA GLY A 106 18.52 2.97 -4.97
C GLY A 106 18.19 2.68 -6.43
N GLN A 107 19.00 1.83 -7.04
CA GLN A 107 18.82 1.41 -8.44
C GLN A 107 17.52 0.62 -8.66
N ASP A 108 16.95 0.03 -7.64
CA ASP A 108 15.68 -0.68 -7.63
C ASP A 108 14.46 0.24 -7.43
N LEU A 109 14.69 1.56 -7.31
CA LEU A 109 13.70 2.61 -7.05
C LEU A 109 13.05 2.54 -5.64
N ASN A 110 13.55 1.71 -4.76
CA ASN A 110 13.18 1.68 -3.35
C ASN A 110 14.17 2.51 -2.51
N ILE A 111 13.82 2.77 -1.26
CA ILE A 111 14.62 3.57 -0.33
C ILE A 111 16.08 3.12 -0.27
N ASP A 112 17.03 4.05 -0.44
CA ASP A 112 18.45 3.74 -0.26
C ASP A 112 18.80 3.67 1.23
N VAL A 113 19.11 2.46 1.68
CA VAL A 113 19.44 2.18 3.08
C VAL A 113 20.66 2.93 3.58
N ASN A 114 21.61 3.25 2.70
CA ASN A 114 22.80 4.01 3.08
C ASN A 114 22.46 5.48 3.33
N GLU A 115 21.58 6.05 2.52
CA GLU A 115 21.06 7.42 2.72
C GLU A 115 20.22 7.51 4.00
N VAL A 116 19.42 6.47 4.33
CA VAL A 116 18.69 6.39 5.59
C VAL A 116 19.63 6.59 6.79
N LYS A 117 20.74 5.84 6.86
CA LYS A 117 21.69 5.93 7.97
C LYS A 117 22.25 7.33 8.18
N LYS A 118 22.51 8.06 7.09
CA LYS A 118 23.06 9.42 7.13
C LYS A 118 22.04 10.46 7.62
N LYS A 119 20.75 10.14 7.50
CA LYS A 119 19.66 11.09 7.80
C LYS A 119 19.06 10.92 9.20
N ILE A 120 19.41 9.87 9.94
CA ILE A 120 18.93 9.65 11.30
C ILE A 120 19.43 10.77 12.23
N THR A 121 18.52 11.32 13.01
CA THR A 121 18.79 12.34 14.05
C THR A 121 18.11 11.93 15.36
N LYS A 122 18.33 12.67 16.44
CA LYS A 122 17.65 12.47 17.74
C LYS A 122 16.11 12.65 17.65
N LYS A 123 15.61 13.35 16.61
CA LYS A 123 14.18 13.56 16.35
C LYS A 123 13.57 12.45 15.50
N THR A 124 14.36 11.60 14.87
CA THR A 124 13.85 10.51 14.05
C THR A 124 13.13 9.50 14.93
N LYS A 125 11.88 9.13 14.55
CA LYS A 125 11.04 8.17 15.26
C LYS A 125 10.74 6.92 14.45
N ALA A 126 10.68 7.05 13.11
CA ALA A 126 10.37 5.91 12.25
C ALA A 126 11.06 6.01 10.88
N ILE A 127 11.14 4.86 10.24
CA ILE A 127 11.46 4.74 8.82
C ILE A 127 10.21 4.22 8.12
N MET A 128 9.75 4.92 7.07
CA MET A 128 8.60 4.52 6.26
C MET A 128 9.04 4.25 4.81
N PRO A 129 9.55 3.03 4.51
CA PRO A 129 9.85 2.62 3.15
C PRO A 129 8.57 2.47 2.34
N VAL A 130 8.62 2.84 1.06
CA VAL A 130 7.57 2.58 0.07
C VAL A 130 8.00 1.38 -0.77
N HIS A 131 7.18 0.34 -0.82
CA HIS A 131 7.42 -0.84 -1.66
C HIS A 131 6.95 -0.56 -3.09
N LEU A 132 7.69 0.28 -3.79
CA LEU A 132 7.28 0.85 -5.07
C LEU A 132 7.00 -0.25 -6.11
N SER A 133 5.89 -0.11 -6.81
CA SER A 133 5.45 -1.04 -7.88
C SER A 133 5.25 -2.49 -7.44
N GLY A 134 5.21 -2.76 -6.13
CA GLY A 134 5.10 -4.10 -5.57
C GLY A 134 6.45 -4.84 -5.47
N ILE A 135 7.57 -4.13 -5.62
CA ILE A 135 8.92 -4.63 -5.37
C ILE A 135 9.29 -4.26 -3.93
N PRO A 136 9.69 -5.22 -3.08
CA PRO A 136 9.99 -4.92 -1.68
C PRO A 136 11.31 -4.17 -1.51
N SER A 137 11.34 -3.23 -0.57
CA SER A 137 12.57 -2.61 -0.05
C SER A 137 13.42 -3.66 0.70
N ASP A 138 14.69 -3.38 0.94
CA ASP A 138 15.59 -4.25 1.73
C ASP A 138 15.22 -4.22 3.22
N LEU A 139 14.19 -4.98 3.56
CA LEU A 139 13.62 -5.00 4.92
C LEU A 139 14.57 -5.57 5.97
N ASP A 140 15.50 -6.46 5.59
CA ASP A 140 16.48 -6.98 6.55
C ASP A 140 17.40 -5.87 7.06
N LYS A 141 17.91 -5.04 6.15
CA LYS A 141 18.77 -3.92 6.53
C LYS A 141 17.99 -2.85 7.27
N LEU A 142 16.78 -2.51 6.81
CA LEU A 142 15.93 -1.52 7.48
C LEU A 142 15.58 -1.96 8.91
N LYS A 143 15.18 -3.21 9.12
CA LYS A 143 14.90 -3.77 10.47
C LYS A 143 16.13 -3.71 11.39
N LYS A 144 17.33 -4.00 10.85
CA LYS A 144 18.57 -3.88 11.64
C LYS A 144 18.82 -2.44 12.09
N ILE A 145 18.57 -1.47 11.20
CA ILE A 145 18.69 -0.05 11.54
C ILE A 145 17.66 0.33 12.59
N CYS A 146 16.39 0.03 12.36
CA CYS A 146 15.31 0.34 13.29
C CYS A 146 15.59 -0.22 14.69
N LYS A 147 16.00 -1.49 14.78
CA LYS A 147 16.37 -2.12 16.06
C LYS A 147 17.55 -1.41 16.74
N LYS A 148 18.60 -1.04 15.98
CA LYS A 148 19.79 -0.37 16.53
C LYS A 148 19.50 1.03 17.05
N GLU A 149 18.70 1.77 16.30
CA GLU A 149 18.42 3.20 16.57
C GLU A 149 17.09 3.41 17.32
N ASN A 150 16.43 2.33 17.76
CA ASN A 150 15.11 2.33 18.44
C ASN A 150 14.05 3.11 17.66
N LEU A 151 13.88 2.78 16.37
CA LEU A 151 12.93 3.39 15.45
C LEU A 151 11.83 2.41 15.08
N ASP A 152 10.61 2.89 14.84
CA ASP A 152 9.55 2.09 14.26
C ASP A 152 9.75 1.89 12.75
N LEU A 153 9.33 0.74 12.23
CA LEU A 153 9.31 0.42 10.81
C LEU A 153 7.87 0.41 10.31
N ILE A 154 7.48 1.44 9.58
CA ILE A 154 6.13 1.61 9.02
C ILE A 154 6.16 1.25 7.53
N GLU A 155 5.51 0.17 7.10
CA GLU A 155 5.54 -0.25 5.71
C GLU A 155 4.45 0.49 4.89
N ASP A 156 4.85 1.39 3.98
CA ASP A 156 3.94 1.85 2.90
C ASP A 156 3.84 0.73 1.86
N ALA A 157 2.83 -0.10 2.03
CA ALA A 157 2.55 -1.26 1.21
C ALA A 157 1.47 -1.00 0.14
N ALA A 158 1.19 0.28 -0.17
CA ALA A 158 0.13 0.69 -1.10
C ALA A 158 0.20 0.03 -2.49
N HIS A 159 1.36 -0.44 -2.92
CA HIS A 159 1.58 -1.12 -4.20
C HIS A 159 1.87 -2.62 -4.07
N ALA A 160 1.90 -3.18 -2.85
CA ALA A 160 2.55 -4.45 -2.62
C ALA A 160 1.65 -5.54 -2.00
N PHE A 161 0.31 -5.44 -2.17
CA PHE A 161 -0.59 -6.44 -1.60
C PHE A 161 -0.34 -7.84 -2.19
N GLY A 162 0.03 -8.77 -1.31
CA GLY A 162 0.38 -10.14 -1.68
C GLY A 162 1.84 -10.34 -2.12
N THR A 163 2.66 -9.27 -2.15
CA THR A 163 4.12 -9.39 -2.31
C THR A 163 4.71 -10.10 -1.10
N LYS A 164 5.68 -10.96 -1.35
CA LYS A 164 6.47 -11.59 -0.28
C LYS A 164 7.92 -11.13 -0.34
N TYR A 165 8.50 -10.94 0.84
CA TYR A 165 9.92 -10.81 1.08
C TYR A 165 10.35 -12.00 1.94
N LYS A 166 11.22 -12.86 1.38
CA LYS A 166 11.44 -14.20 1.91
C LYS A 166 10.09 -14.94 2.05
N ASN A 167 9.76 -15.44 3.22
CA ASN A 167 8.49 -16.16 3.46
C ASN A 167 7.36 -15.30 4.05
N ASN A 168 7.63 -14.01 4.32
CA ASN A 168 6.69 -13.11 4.96
C ASN A 168 6.03 -12.18 3.94
N TYR A 169 4.76 -11.87 4.13
CA TYR A 169 4.07 -10.88 3.32
C TYR A 169 4.53 -9.46 3.69
N ILE A 170 4.68 -8.61 2.66
CA ILE A 170 4.87 -7.18 2.84
C ILE A 170 3.68 -6.61 3.62
N GLY A 171 3.93 -5.63 4.48
CA GLY A 171 2.99 -5.07 5.44
C GLY A 171 2.92 -5.81 6.78
N ALA A 172 3.47 -7.05 6.85
CA ALA A 172 3.49 -7.87 8.04
C ALA A 172 4.90 -8.01 8.68
N ILE A 173 5.89 -7.31 8.15
CA ILE A 173 7.30 -7.44 8.52
C ILE A 173 7.75 -6.33 9.46
N GLY A 174 7.30 -5.10 9.23
CA GLY A 174 7.48 -3.96 10.12
C GLY A 174 6.57 -4.00 11.34
N ASP A 175 6.49 -2.92 12.08
CA ASP A 175 5.62 -2.76 13.23
C ASP A 175 4.16 -2.59 12.80
N VAL A 176 3.96 -1.95 11.65
CA VAL A 176 2.66 -1.74 11.02
C VAL A 176 2.82 -1.61 9.51
N GLY A 177 1.85 -2.14 8.76
CA GLY A 177 1.76 -2.00 7.31
C GLY A 177 0.46 -1.35 6.88
N ILE A 178 0.51 -0.47 5.87
CA ILE A 178 -0.66 0.24 5.36
C ILE A 178 -0.78 -0.01 3.86
N PHE A 179 -1.96 -0.49 3.44
CA PHE A 179 -2.29 -0.75 2.04
C PHE A 179 -3.34 0.23 1.54
N SER A 180 -3.20 0.67 0.30
CA SER A 180 -4.24 1.36 -0.43
C SER A 180 -5.14 0.37 -1.15
N LEU A 181 -6.44 0.54 -1.00
CA LEU A 181 -7.46 -0.22 -1.74
C LEU A 181 -8.11 0.63 -2.83
N HIS A 182 -7.50 1.77 -3.21
CA HIS A 182 -7.95 2.60 -4.31
C HIS A 182 -8.07 1.79 -5.62
N PRO A 183 -9.04 2.05 -6.51
CA PRO A 183 -9.33 1.24 -7.72
C PRO A 183 -8.12 0.96 -8.62
N ARG A 184 -7.14 1.85 -8.67
CA ARG A 184 -5.93 1.65 -9.47
C ARG A 184 -4.91 0.68 -8.86
N LYS A 185 -5.13 0.19 -7.65
CA LYS A 185 -4.22 -0.78 -7.00
C LYS A 185 -4.49 -2.21 -7.47
N SER A 186 -3.49 -3.09 -7.34
CA SER A 186 -3.61 -4.49 -7.74
C SER A 186 -4.65 -5.25 -6.91
N PHE A 187 -4.80 -4.87 -5.66
CA PHE A 187 -5.87 -5.29 -4.76
C PHE A 187 -6.65 -4.05 -4.37
N HIS A 188 -7.93 -3.98 -4.72
CA HIS A 188 -8.70 -2.75 -4.59
C HIS A 188 -10.18 -3.02 -4.28
N VAL A 189 -10.91 -1.93 -4.01
CA VAL A 189 -12.36 -1.89 -3.86
C VAL A 189 -12.98 -0.97 -4.92
N LEU A 190 -14.29 -0.76 -4.90
CA LEU A 190 -15.04 0.04 -5.90
C LEU A 190 -15.15 1.50 -5.46
N GLY A 191 -14.06 2.13 -5.15
CA GLY A 191 -13.96 3.49 -4.64
C GLY A 191 -12.75 3.59 -3.72
N ASP A 192 -12.74 4.55 -2.81
CA ASP A 192 -11.67 4.65 -1.83
C ASP A 192 -11.75 3.54 -0.79
N GLY A 193 -10.59 3.16 -0.29
CA GLY A 193 -10.41 2.19 0.77
C GLY A 193 -8.96 2.12 1.20
N GLY A 194 -8.75 1.74 2.43
CA GLY A 194 -7.45 1.48 3.03
C GLY A 194 -7.49 0.26 3.94
N LEU A 195 -6.32 -0.24 4.26
CA LEU A 195 -6.18 -1.38 5.14
C LEU A 195 -4.91 -1.20 5.98
N ILE A 196 -5.05 -1.33 7.29
CA ILE A 196 -3.94 -1.32 8.24
C ILE A 196 -3.77 -2.74 8.79
N VAL A 197 -2.53 -3.21 8.88
CA VAL A 197 -2.21 -4.51 9.47
C VAL A 197 -1.08 -4.37 10.49
N THR A 198 -1.16 -5.11 11.59
CA THR A 198 -0.12 -5.11 12.62
C THR A 198 -0.19 -6.38 13.47
N ASN A 199 0.94 -6.73 14.10
CA ASN A 199 0.99 -7.76 15.13
C ASN A 199 0.98 -7.15 16.56
N ASN A 200 1.01 -5.82 16.68
CA ASN A 200 0.96 -5.09 17.94
C ASN A 200 -0.50 -4.86 18.37
N THR A 201 -0.94 -5.60 19.39
CA THR A 201 -2.33 -5.51 19.90
C THR A 201 -2.64 -4.17 20.56
N SER A 202 -1.67 -3.51 21.19
CA SER A 202 -1.88 -2.18 21.78
C SER A 202 -2.12 -1.13 20.71
N LEU A 203 -1.28 -1.12 19.66
CA LEU A 203 -1.44 -0.25 18.50
C LEU A 203 -2.79 -0.48 17.80
N TYR A 204 -3.15 -1.75 17.57
CA TYR A 204 -4.45 -2.11 16.99
C TYR A 204 -5.62 -1.51 17.78
N LYS A 205 -5.63 -1.66 19.13
CA LYS A 205 -6.72 -1.13 19.97
C LYS A 205 -6.85 0.39 19.85
N LYS A 206 -5.73 1.12 19.83
CA LYS A 206 -5.76 2.58 19.64
C LYS A 206 -6.32 2.97 18.27
N ILE A 207 -5.87 2.32 17.18
CA ILE A 207 -6.34 2.60 15.82
C ILE A 207 -7.83 2.23 15.68
N LEU A 208 -8.29 1.15 16.31
CA LEU A 208 -9.70 0.74 16.32
C LEU A 208 -10.62 1.83 16.88
N LEU A 209 -10.19 2.50 17.95
CA LEU A 209 -10.90 3.65 18.51
C LEU A 209 -10.83 4.86 17.57
N LEU A 210 -9.62 5.21 17.12
CA LEU A 210 -9.40 6.35 16.21
C LEU A 210 -10.25 6.27 14.95
N ARG A 211 -10.42 5.08 14.37
CA ARG A 211 -11.21 4.81 13.18
C ARG A 211 -12.68 5.19 13.30
N ASN A 212 -13.22 5.19 14.51
CA ASN A 212 -14.63 5.40 14.80
C ASN A 212 -14.83 6.41 15.92
N HIS A 213 -14.43 7.67 15.69
CA HIS A 213 -14.62 8.82 16.59
C HIS A 213 -14.02 8.66 18.00
N GLY A 214 -13.17 7.67 18.25
CA GLY A 214 -12.66 7.34 19.58
C GLY A 214 -13.68 6.62 20.48
N LEU A 215 -14.77 6.16 19.90
CA LEU A 215 -15.89 5.54 20.62
C LEU A 215 -15.51 4.16 21.18
N LYS A 216 -15.66 3.99 22.48
CA LYS A 216 -15.67 2.70 23.16
C LYS A 216 -17.03 1.99 22.98
N ASN A 217 -18.09 2.75 23.04
CA ASN A 217 -19.47 2.37 22.76
C ASN A 217 -20.23 3.57 22.18
N ARG A 218 -21.57 3.50 22.04
CA ARG A 218 -22.36 4.54 21.41
C ARG A 218 -22.29 5.90 22.13
N ASP A 219 -22.15 5.88 23.45
CA ASP A 219 -22.33 7.04 24.31
C ASP A 219 -21.02 7.52 24.96
N GLU A 220 -19.93 6.71 24.88
CA GLU A 220 -18.67 6.99 25.55
C GLU A 220 -17.51 7.06 24.52
N SER A 221 -16.83 8.18 24.47
CA SER A 221 -15.59 8.38 23.69
C SER A 221 -14.38 8.46 24.63
N LEU A 222 -13.32 7.71 24.32
CA LEU A 222 -12.09 7.66 25.13
C LEU A 222 -11.01 8.61 24.61
N LEU A 223 -11.13 9.07 23.34
CA LEU A 223 -10.16 9.94 22.70
C LEU A 223 -10.78 10.64 21.49
N TRP A 224 -10.13 11.69 21.01
CA TRP A 224 -10.54 12.37 19.77
C TRP A 224 -10.10 11.55 18.56
N GLY A 225 -11.08 10.84 17.95
CA GLY A 225 -10.91 10.06 16.73
C GLY A 225 -11.51 10.73 15.50
N THR A 226 -11.55 9.98 14.40
CA THR A 226 -12.14 10.41 13.12
C THR A 226 -13.14 9.37 12.61
N ASN A 227 -13.86 9.72 11.57
CA ASN A 227 -14.69 8.78 10.82
C ASN A 227 -13.91 8.26 9.60
N SER A 228 -13.23 7.15 9.75
CA SER A 228 -12.50 6.52 8.65
C SER A 228 -12.72 5.01 8.65
N ARG A 229 -13.84 4.58 8.10
CA ARG A 229 -14.28 3.18 8.07
C ARG A 229 -14.36 2.70 6.63
N LEU A 230 -14.00 1.45 6.39
CA LEU A 230 -14.28 0.80 5.11
C LEU A 230 -15.74 0.34 5.12
N ASP A 231 -16.55 0.81 4.17
CA ASP A 231 -17.95 0.44 4.07
C ASP A 231 -18.16 -1.06 3.82
N ASN A 232 -19.27 -1.60 4.30
CA ASN A 232 -19.62 -3.01 4.09
C ASN A 232 -19.70 -3.40 2.61
N LEU A 233 -20.20 -2.52 1.74
CA LEU A 233 -20.21 -2.74 0.29
C LEU A 233 -18.80 -2.90 -0.25
N GLN A 234 -17.88 -2.04 0.14
CA GLN A 234 -16.48 -2.10 -0.27
C GLN A 234 -15.79 -3.34 0.29
N ALA A 235 -16.02 -3.66 1.56
CA ALA A 235 -15.49 -4.89 2.19
C ALA A 235 -16.02 -6.16 1.53
N GLY A 236 -17.28 -6.18 1.16
CA GLY A 236 -17.91 -7.28 0.41
C GLY A 236 -17.25 -7.51 -0.95
N PHE A 237 -16.96 -6.42 -1.69
CA PHE A 237 -16.18 -6.49 -2.93
C PHE A 237 -14.74 -6.94 -2.67
N GLY A 238 -14.08 -6.38 -1.66
CA GLY A 238 -12.74 -6.78 -1.24
C GLY A 238 -12.62 -8.28 -0.95
N ASN A 239 -13.63 -8.87 -0.33
CA ASN A 239 -13.70 -10.33 -0.10
C ASN A 239 -13.78 -11.13 -1.41
N LEU A 240 -14.45 -10.63 -2.44
CA LEU A 240 -14.48 -11.27 -3.77
C LEU A 240 -13.11 -11.18 -4.45
N MET A 241 -12.49 -10.01 -4.41
CA MET A 241 -11.16 -9.76 -4.95
C MET A 241 -10.09 -10.65 -4.30
N LEU A 242 -10.16 -10.82 -2.98
CA LEU A 242 -9.19 -11.61 -2.21
C LEU A 242 -9.11 -13.06 -2.70
N LYS A 243 -10.23 -13.64 -3.14
CA LYS A 243 -10.26 -14.99 -3.73
C LYS A 243 -9.50 -15.10 -5.05
N LYS A 244 -9.33 -13.99 -5.78
CA LYS A 244 -8.70 -13.96 -7.11
C LYS A 244 -7.26 -13.48 -7.08
N ILE A 245 -6.86 -12.72 -6.03
CA ILE A 245 -5.60 -11.96 -6.02
C ILE A 245 -4.35 -12.81 -6.23
N SER A 246 -4.27 -13.99 -5.63
CA SER A 246 -3.09 -14.87 -5.79
C SER A 246 -2.89 -15.30 -7.24
N SER A 247 -3.97 -15.64 -7.95
CA SER A 247 -3.89 -16.01 -9.38
C SER A 247 -3.56 -14.81 -10.25
N TRP A 248 -4.05 -13.62 -9.91
CA TRP A 248 -3.76 -12.40 -10.64
C TRP A 248 -2.32 -11.96 -10.45
N ASN A 249 -1.80 -11.97 -9.22
CA ASN A 249 -0.39 -11.68 -8.94
C ASN A 249 0.55 -12.65 -9.70
N THR A 250 0.19 -13.93 -9.76
CA THR A 250 0.96 -14.92 -10.55
C THR A 250 0.98 -14.56 -12.04
N LYS A 251 -0.15 -14.12 -12.61
CA LYS A 251 -0.23 -13.67 -14.00
C LYS A 251 0.61 -12.41 -14.23
N GLN A 252 0.54 -11.43 -13.33
CA GLN A 252 1.35 -10.20 -13.40
C GLN A 252 2.84 -10.51 -13.37
N LEU A 253 3.28 -11.41 -12.49
CA LEU A 253 4.69 -11.84 -12.45
C LEU A 253 5.12 -12.52 -13.76
N LYS A 254 4.27 -13.38 -14.36
CA LYS A 254 4.55 -13.99 -15.67
C LYS A 254 4.71 -12.92 -16.77
N ILE A 255 3.85 -11.90 -16.78
CA ILE A 255 3.95 -10.79 -17.73
C ILE A 255 5.23 -10.00 -17.49
N ALA A 256 5.57 -9.67 -16.25
CA ALA A 256 6.80 -8.96 -15.89
C ALA A 256 8.05 -9.71 -16.36
N LYS A 257 8.11 -11.04 -16.12
CA LYS A 257 9.20 -11.89 -16.63
C LYS A 257 9.29 -11.86 -18.16
N LYS A 258 8.15 -11.86 -18.86
CA LYS A 258 8.12 -11.75 -20.33
C LYS A 258 8.66 -10.42 -20.81
N TYR A 259 8.30 -9.31 -20.15
CA TYR A 259 8.88 -8.00 -20.43
C TYR A 259 10.39 -8.00 -20.19
N SER A 260 10.85 -8.44 -19.02
CA SER A 260 12.29 -8.46 -18.69
C SER A 260 13.13 -9.28 -19.69
N LYS A 261 12.55 -10.35 -20.27
CA LYS A 261 13.22 -11.18 -21.28
C LYS A 261 13.29 -10.53 -22.67
N ASN A 262 12.26 -9.74 -23.06
CA ASN A 262 12.09 -9.31 -24.46
C ASN A 262 12.32 -7.82 -24.68
N LEU A 263 12.46 -7.00 -23.64
CA LEU A 263 12.73 -5.58 -23.80
C LEU A 263 14.16 -5.34 -24.30
N SER A 264 14.31 -4.31 -25.11
CA SER A 264 15.61 -3.85 -25.59
C SER A 264 16.54 -3.51 -24.43
N LYS A 265 17.82 -3.83 -24.58
CA LYS A 265 18.89 -3.42 -23.63
C LYS A 265 19.08 -1.90 -23.54
N LYS A 266 18.49 -1.11 -24.46
CA LYS A 266 18.47 0.36 -24.42
C LYS A 266 17.59 0.92 -23.29
N VAL A 267 16.70 0.11 -22.72
CA VAL A 267 15.89 0.49 -21.55
C VAL A 267 16.31 -0.34 -20.32
N LYS A 268 16.32 0.28 -19.14
CA LYS A 268 16.60 -0.41 -17.88
C LYS A 268 15.30 -0.99 -17.35
N SER A 269 15.24 -2.30 -17.23
CA SER A 269 14.14 -3.03 -16.60
C SER A 269 14.15 -2.87 -15.07
N PRO A 270 13.04 -3.13 -14.35
CA PRO A 270 13.03 -3.15 -12.90
C PRO A 270 14.05 -4.14 -12.33
N ILE A 271 14.71 -3.75 -11.25
CA ILE A 271 15.62 -4.63 -10.50
C ILE A 271 14.84 -5.33 -9.40
N TYR A 272 14.88 -6.64 -9.38
CA TYR A 272 14.25 -7.47 -8.36
C TYR A 272 14.99 -8.81 -8.21
N ASN A 273 14.85 -9.44 -7.04
CA ASN A 273 15.51 -10.73 -6.77
C ASN A 273 14.49 -11.80 -6.39
N LEU A 274 14.22 -12.72 -7.30
CA LEU A 274 13.24 -13.80 -7.10
C LEU A 274 13.69 -14.88 -6.10
N LYS A 275 14.96 -14.89 -5.67
CA LYS A 275 15.44 -15.81 -4.63
C LYS A 275 14.94 -15.37 -3.23
N ILE A 276 14.73 -14.07 -3.05
CA ILE A 276 14.34 -13.49 -1.76
C ILE A 276 12.97 -12.80 -1.78
N SER A 277 12.37 -12.58 -2.96
CA SER A 277 11.09 -11.87 -3.05
C SER A 277 10.18 -12.46 -4.12
N ASN A 278 8.88 -12.31 -3.93
CA ASN A 278 7.86 -12.62 -4.93
C ASN A 278 7.05 -11.36 -5.21
N PRO A 279 7.57 -10.43 -6.04
CA PRO A 279 6.94 -9.14 -6.30
C PRO A 279 5.64 -9.29 -7.09
N THR A 280 4.66 -8.45 -6.80
CA THR A 280 3.34 -8.47 -7.46
C THR A 280 3.30 -7.64 -8.74
N PHE A 281 4.29 -6.77 -8.96
CA PHE A 281 4.34 -5.87 -10.11
C PHE A 281 3.03 -5.11 -10.35
N HIS A 282 2.62 -4.34 -9.33
CA HIS A 282 1.52 -3.38 -9.52
C HIS A 282 1.72 -2.54 -10.78
N GLN A 283 2.97 -2.20 -11.08
CA GLN A 283 3.42 -1.55 -12.30
C GLN A 283 4.74 -2.19 -12.74
N TYR A 284 5.01 -2.20 -14.05
CA TYR A 284 6.30 -2.58 -14.60
C TYR A 284 7.01 -1.31 -15.07
N ILE A 285 7.85 -0.72 -14.21
CA ILE A 285 8.52 0.55 -14.46
C ILE A 285 9.83 0.31 -15.20
N ILE A 286 9.99 0.92 -16.36
CA ILE A 286 11.26 0.97 -17.11
C ILE A 286 11.89 2.36 -16.98
N ARG A 287 13.22 2.43 -17.13
CA ARG A 287 13.96 3.69 -17.15
C ARG A 287 14.67 3.86 -18.49
N THR A 288 14.59 5.04 -19.06
CA THR A 288 15.26 5.40 -20.33
C THR A 288 15.58 6.89 -20.36
N LYS A 289 16.61 7.27 -21.11
CA LYS A 289 16.93 8.68 -21.40
C LYS A 289 15.92 9.30 -22.38
N PHE A 290 15.22 8.48 -23.14
CA PHE A 290 14.24 8.90 -24.17
C PHE A 290 12.80 8.68 -23.64
N ARG A 291 12.52 9.12 -22.42
CA ARG A 291 11.25 8.85 -21.73
C ARG A 291 10.04 9.41 -22.49
N ASP A 292 10.11 10.67 -22.87
CA ASP A 292 8.95 11.37 -23.42
C ASP A 292 8.72 10.98 -24.88
N GLU A 293 9.79 10.76 -25.65
CA GLU A 293 9.73 10.22 -27.00
C GLU A 293 9.15 8.80 -27.02
N LEU A 294 9.60 7.94 -26.10
CA LEU A 294 9.08 6.59 -25.97
C LEU A 294 7.59 6.60 -25.58
N LYS A 295 7.19 7.47 -24.66
CA LYS A 295 5.79 7.63 -24.28
C LYS A 295 4.92 8.05 -25.47
N LYS A 296 5.37 9.02 -26.27
CA LYS A 296 4.70 9.48 -27.50
C LYS A 296 4.58 8.35 -28.52
N PHE A 297 5.67 7.63 -28.78
CA PHE A 297 5.71 6.48 -29.68
C PHE A 297 4.73 5.37 -29.27
N LEU A 298 4.72 4.98 -27.98
CA LEU A 298 3.81 3.96 -27.46
C LEU A 298 2.36 4.40 -27.59
N HIS A 299 2.06 5.67 -27.31
CA HIS A 299 0.72 6.23 -27.47
C HIS A 299 0.24 6.17 -28.93
N GLN A 300 1.09 6.56 -29.89
CA GLN A 300 0.78 6.43 -31.32
C GLN A 300 0.51 4.98 -31.74
N ASN A 301 1.17 4.02 -31.08
CA ASN A 301 0.96 2.58 -31.27
C ASN A 301 -0.19 2.02 -30.40
N LYS A 302 -1.04 2.88 -29.84
CA LYS A 302 -2.23 2.49 -29.03
C LYS A 302 -1.88 1.73 -27.76
N ILE A 303 -0.71 2.02 -27.17
CA ILE A 303 -0.25 1.47 -25.87
C ILE A 303 -0.25 2.61 -24.85
N ASP A 304 -1.15 2.53 -23.89
CA ASP A 304 -1.25 3.51 -22.81
C ASP A 304 -0.11 3.32 -21.80
N THR A 305 0.56 4.42 -21.41
CA THR A 305 1.63 4.43 -20.41
C THR A 305 1.47 5.62 -19.46
N ALA A 306 2.10 5.53 -18.29
CA ALA A 306 2.13 6.62 -17.31
C ALA A 306 3.55 6.79 -16.74
N ILE A 307 3.85 7.96 -16.21
CA ILE A 307 5.11 8.25 -15.53
C ILE A 307 4.87 8.23 -14.03
N HIS A 308 5.65 7.48 -13.28
CA HIS A 308 5.59 7.35 -11.83
C HIS A 308 6.98 7.58 -11.20
N TYR A 309 7.26 8.83 -10.75
CA TYR A 309 6.38 9.99 -10.79
C TYR A 309 7.04 11.09 -11.62
N PRO A 310 6.29 11.99 -12.31
CA PRO A 310 6.88 13.00 -13.19
C PRO A 310 7.64 14.07 -12.41
N ILE A 311 7.17 14.38 -11.20
CA ILE A 311 7.76 15.36 -10.29
C ILE A 311 7.98 14.65 -8.95
N PRO A 312 9.21 14.64 -8.41
CA PRO A 312 9.49 14.10 -7.09
C PRO A 312 8.87 14.99 -6.00
N ILE A 313 8.52 14.40 -4.84
CA ILE A 313 7.75 15.08 -3.77
C ILE A 313 8.39 16.37 -3.26
N HIS A 314 9.73 16.48 -3.32
CA HIS A 314 10.46 17.67 -2.85
C HIS A 314 10.47 18.85 -3.83
N LYS A 315 9.88 18.71 -4.99
CA LYS A 315 9.70 19.73 -6.05
C LYS A 315 8.25 20.17 -6.11
#